data_ccdbcac99e2960e84a1c611e049d0ab2
#
_entry.id   ccdbcac99e2960e84a1c611e049d0ab2
#
_cell.length_a   1.000
_cell.length_b   1.000
_cell.length_c   1.000
_cell.angle_alpha   90.00
_cell.angle_beta   90.00
_cell.angle_gamma   90.00
#
_symmetry.space_group_name_H-M   'P 1'
#
loop_
_entity.id
_entity.type
_entity.pdbx_description
1 polymer ?
#
loop_
_entity_poly.entity_id
_entity_poly.type
_entity_poly.pdbx_seq_one_letter_code
_entity_poly.pdbx_strand_id
1 'polypeptide(L)'
;LVMPVGGQSSWYTDWYQPAKGKDGVFTYKWETFLTQELPAYLAANNGVSRTGNAVVGLSMGGASAITLANYHPQQFIYAGALSGFLNPSDMKGQVGMAMGDAGGFSAQDMWGPDSDPAWVRNDPFLNIDKTVANGTRLWIYCGSGDATDLDATRNGFENFTGGFLEGMAIGINKKYVDAYTAAGGKTA
;
A
#
# COMPACT_ATOMS: atom_id res chain seq x y z
N LEU A 1 6.99 -10.94 14.22
CA LEU A 1 7.02 -9.94 13.15
C LEU A 1 7.75 -10.53 11.95
N VAL A 2 7.14 -10.40 10.77
CA VAL A 2 7.73 -10.81 9.49
C VAL A 2 7.80 -9.57 8.59
N MET A 3 8.96 -9.29 8.04
CA MET A 3 9.19 -8.15 7.15
C MET A 3 9.77 -8.68 5.83
N PRO A 4 8.94 -8.90 4.80
CA PRO A 4 9.43 -9.28 3.48
C PRO A 4 10.32 -8.17 2.89
N VAL A 5 11.39 -8.58 2.21
CA VAL A 5 12.34 -7.68 1.55
C VAL A 5 12.21 -7.81 0.04
N GLY A 6 12.21 -6.69 -0.67
CA GLY A 6 12.09 -6.63 -2.14
C GLY A 6 10.78 -5.97 -2.58
N GLY A 7 10.40 -6.18 -3.84
CA GLY A 7 9.16 -5.66 -4.39
C GLY A 7 9.19 -4.15 -4.67
N GLN A 8 10.33 -3.62 -5.13
CA GLN A 8 10.42 -2.22 -5.55
C GLN A 8 9.31 -1.89 -6.56
N SER A 9 8.56 -0.82 -6.31
CA SER A 9 7.43 -0.36 -7.14
C SER A 9 6.32 -1.40 -7.36
N SER A 10 6.30 -2.51 -6.59
CA SER A 10 5.38 -3.64 -6.84
C SER A 10 3.92 -3.37 -6.44
N TRP A 11 3.66 -2.36 -5.61
CA TRP A 11 2.36 -2.17 -4.93
C TRP A 11 1.85 -3.43 -4.23
N TYR A 12 2.76 -4.39 -4.02
CA TYR A 12 2.49 -5.70 -3.40
C TYR A 12 1.30 -6.43 -4.03
N THR A 13 1.15 -6.29 -5.37
CA THR A 13 0.10 -6.93 -6.16
C THR A 13 0.69 -7.96 -7.14
N ASP A 14 -0.18 -8.74 -7.76
CA ASP A 14 0.17 -9.62 -8.86
C ASP A 14 0.06 -8.84 -10.17
N TRP A 15 1.21 -8.57 -10.78
CA TRP A 15 1.26 -7.80 -12.03
C TRP A 15 0.74 -8.59 -13.22
N TYR A 16 0.16 -7.88 -14.18
CA TYR A 16 -0.29 -8.46 -15.44
C TYR A 16 0.86 -8.90 -16.33
N GLN A 17 1.90 -8.07 -16.41
CA GLN A 17 3.07 -8.32 -17.24
C GLN A 17 4.33 -8.39 -16.38
N PRO A 18 5.42 -8.99 -16.89
CA PRO A 18 6.70 -8.93 -16.21
C PRO A 18 7.13 -7.49 -15.93
N ALA A 19 7.53 -7.22 -14.71
CA ALA A 19 8.04 -5.92 -14.28
C ALA A 19 9.44 -5.70 -14.88
N LYS A 20 9.53 -4.78 -15.82
CA LYS A 20 10.79 -4.44 -16.50
C LYS A 20 11.38 -3.21 -15.81
N GLY A 21 12.36 -3.42 -14.96
CA GLY A 21 13.08 -2.36 -14.27
C GLY A 21 14.51 -2.22 -14.74
N LYS A 22 15.19 -1.17 -14.28
CA LYS A 22 16.62 -0.91 -14.59
C LYS A 22 17.52 -2.06 -14.15
N ASP A 23 17.16 -2.75 -13.08
CA ASP A 23 17.95 -3.83 -12.49
C ASP A 23 17.56 -5.23 -13.00
N GLY A 24 16.61 -5.31 -13.94
CA GLY A 24 16.21 -6.57 -14.53
C GLY A 24 14.72 -6.71 -14.79
N VAL A 25 14.33 -7.93 -15.12
CA VAL A 25 12.93 -8.32 -15.35
C VAL A 25 12.48 -9.24 -14.24
N PHE A 26 11.36 -8.90 -13.60
CA PHE A 26 10.84 -9.62 -12.45
C PHE A 26 9.40 -10.07 -12.71
N THR A 27 9.03 -11.26 -12.24
CA THR A 27 7.64 -11.70 -12.22
C THR A 27 7.05 -11.37 -10.84
N TYR A 28 6.34 -10.25 -10.75
CA TYR A 28 5.73 -9.83 -9.49
C TYR A 28 4.40 -10.55 -9.25
N LYS A 29 4.39 -11.41 -8.24
CA LYS A 29 3.22 -12.12 -7.70
C LYS A 29 3.16 -11.92 -6.18
N TRP A 30 3.21 -10.64 -5.78
CA TRP A 30 3.33 -10.28 -4.39
C TRP A 30 2.08 -10.58 -3.57
N GLU A 31 0.88 -10.39 -4.14
CA GLU A 31 -0.35 -10.75 -3.44
C GLU A 31 -0.40 -12.26 -3.22
N THR A 32 -0.13 -13.05 -4.25
CA THR A 32 -0.02 -14.52 -4.12
C THR A 32 1.01 -14.92 -3.08
N PHE A 33 2.21 -14.32 -3.10
CA PHE A 33 3.24 -14.60 -2.12
C PHE A 33 2.77 -14.32 -0.68
N LEU A 34 2.24 -13.11 -0.42
CA LEU A 34 1.85 -12.65 0.91
C LEU A 34 0.61 -13.35 1.47
N THR A 35 -0.25 -13.88 0.60
CA THR A 35 -1.53 -14.45 1.03
C THR A 35 -1.62 -15.96 0.93
N GLN A 36 -0.74 -16.59 0.17
CA GLN A 36 -0.73 -18.03 -0.03
C GLN A 36 0.59 -18.69 0.38
N GLU A 37 1.70 -18.27 -0.23
CA GLU A 37 2.99 -18.95 -0.06
C GLU A 37 3.59 -18.68 1.33
N LEU A 38 3.76 -17.41 1.69
CA LEU A 38 4.34 -17.02 2.97
C LEU A 38 3.55 -17.54 4.17
N PRO A 39 2.21 -17.40 4.24
CA PRO A 39 1.44 -17.95 5.36
C PRO A 39 1.52 -19.47 5.46
N ALA A 40 1.57 -20.17 4.32
CA ALA A 40 1.74 -21.62 4.33
C ALA A 40 3.10 -22.04 4.90
N TYR A 41 4.17 -21.35 4.47
CA TYR A 41 5.51 -21.57 4.98
C TYR A 41 5.63 -21.29 6.48
N LEU A 42 5.10 -20.13 6.93
CA LEU A 42 5.15 -19.73 8.34
C LEU A 42 4.34 -20.66 9.25
N ALA A 43 3.20 -21.14 8.78
CA ALA A 43 2.40 -22.11 9.52
C ALA A 43 3.15 -23.45 9.69
N ALA A 44 3.76 -23.92 8.63
CA ALA A 44 4.49 -25.20 8.64
C ALA A 44 5.79 -25.16 9.44
N ASN A 45 6.50 -24.04 9.43
CA ASN A 45 7.87 -23.96 9.97
C ASN A 45 7.99 -23.16 11.26
N ASN A 46 7.04 -22.24 11.54
CA ASN A 46 7.14 -21.31 12.65
C ASN A 46 5.89 -21.31 13.57
N GLY A 47 4.91 -22.18 13.30
CA GLY A 47 3.69 -22.26 14.10
C GLY A 47 2.80 -20.99 14.05
N VAL A 48 2.94 -20.15 13.01
CA VAL A 48 2.16 -18.92 12.84
C VAL A 48 0.78 -19.26 12.28
N SER A 49 -0.28 -18.66 12.84
CA SER A 49 -1.63 -18.81 12.28
C SER A 49 -1.71 -18.24 10.86
N ARG A 50 -2.46 -18.90 9.99
CA ARG A 50 -2.76 -18.38 8.65
C ARG A 50 -3.87 -17.33 8.65
N THR A 51 -4.58 -17.16 9.76
CA THR A 51 -5.71 -16.24 9.91
C THR A 51 -5.54 -15.36 11.15
N GLY A 52 -6.25 -14.23 11.19
CA GLY A 52 -6.25 -13.33 12.35
C GLY A 52 -4.97 -12.51 12.51
N ASN A 53 -4.25 -12.29 11.42
CA ASN A 53 -3.00 -11.52 11.42
C ASN A 53 -3.24 -10.02 11.20
N ALA A 54 -2.19 -9.24 11.39
CA ALA A 54 -2.14 -7.83 11.00
C ALA A 54 -1.23 -7.66 9.78
N VAL A 55 -1.55 -6.66 8.94
CA VAL A 55 -0.68 -6.19 7.87
C VAL A 55 -0.46 -4.69 8.02
N VAL A 56 0.80 -4.25 7.95
CA VAL A 56 1.16 -2.84 8.10
C VAL A 56 2.14 -2.46 7.00
N GLY A 57 1.94 -1.29 6.42
CA GLY A 57 2.81 -0.81 5.37
C GLY A 57 3.01 0.70 5.38
N LEU A 58 4.11 1.14 4.77
CA LEU A 58 4.47 2.54 4.59
C LEU A 58 4.26 2.95 3.14
N SER A 59 3.75 4.17 2.90
CA SER A 59 3.61 4.78 1.57
C SER A 59 2.79 3.86 0.62
N MET A 60 3.39 3.41 -0.50
CA MET A 60 2.84 2.36 -1.37
C MET A 60 2.36 1.14 -0.58
N GLY A 61 3.14 0.70 0.42
CA GLY A 61 2.79 -0.43 1.28
C GLY A 61 1.58 -0.16 2.17
N GLY A 62 1.32 1.10 2.55
CA GLY A 62 0.13 1.48 3.32
C GLY A 62 -1.16 1.28 2.53
N ALA A 63 -1.18 1.68 1.26
CA ALA A 63 -2.29 1.37 0.36
C ALA A 63 -2.48 -0.13 0.19
N SER A 64 -1.38 -0.84 -0.04
CA SER A 64 -1.40 -2.30 -0.21
C SER A 64 -1.87 -3.05 1.02
N ALA A 65 -1.53 -2.58 2.23
CA ALA A 65 -1.99 -3.18 3.47
C ALA A 65 -3.53 -3.17 3.59
N ILE A 66 -4.16 -2.03 3.28
CA ILE A 66 -5.63 -1.92 3.28
C ILE A 66 -6.22 -2.78 2.16
N THR A 67 -5.64 -2.76 0.96
CA THR A 67 -6.09 -3.58 -0.16
C THR A 67 -6.02 -5.08 0.18
N LEU A 68 -4.92 -5.55 0.74
CA LEU A 68 -4.78 -6.95 1.17
C LEU A 68 -5.84 -7.33 2.21
N ALA A 69 -6.09 -6.47 3.22
CA ALA A 69 -7.13 -6.73 4.21
C ALA A 69 -8.54 -6.73 3.59
N ASN A 70 -8.81 -5.91 2.59
CA ASN A 70 -10.08 -5.87 1.88
C ASN A 70 -10.41 -7.17 1.14
N TYR A 71 -9.41 -7.81 0.56
CA TYR A 71 -9.61 -9.03 -0.24
C TYR A 71 -9.28 -10.32 0.51
N HIS A 72 -8.57 -10.22 1.67
CA HIS A 72 -8.20 -11.36 2.50
C HIS A 72 -8.57 -11.14 3.99
N PRO A 73 -9.87 -10.84 4.30
CA PRO A 73 -10.29 -10.38 5.62
C PRO A 73 -10.15 -11.44 6.72
N GLN A 74 -10.12 -12.73 6.38
CA GLN A 74 -9.86 -13.76 7.37
C GLN A 74 -8.38 -13.86 7.75
N GLN A 75 -7.49 -13.55 6.81
CA GLN A 75 -6.07 -13.53 7.04
C GLN A 75 -5.66 -12.25 7.78
N PHE A 76 -6.15 -11.10 7.33
CA PHE A 76 -5.80 -9.79 7.87
C PHE A 76 -7.02 -9.10 8.48
N ILE A 77 -7.15 -9.22 9.80
CA ILE A 77 -8.21 -8.56 10.58
C ILE A 77 -7.85 -7.15 11.02
N TYR A 78 -6.60 -6.75 10.79
CA TYR A 78 -6.04 -5.44 11.11
C TYR A 78 -5.17 -4.95 9.96
N ALA A 79 -5.34 -3.69 9.56
CA ALA A 79 -4.49 -3.04 8.59
C ALA A 79 -3.95 -1.71 9.12
N GLY A 80 -2.63 -1.50 8.99
CA GLY A 80 -1.97 -0.25 9.31
C GLY A 80 -1.43 0.43 8.05
N ALA A 81 -1.78 1.69 7.85
CA ALA A 81 -1.26 2.51 6.77
C ALA A 81 -0.47 3.70 7.34
N LEU A 82 0.82 3.73 7.05
CA LEU A 82 1.73 4.81 7.41
C LEU A 82 1.97 5.65 6.16
N SER A 83 1.57 6.92 6.18
CA SER A 83 1.70 7.85 5.04
C SER A 83 1.24 7.22 3.71
N GLY A 84 0.10 6.51 3.75
CA GLY A 84 -0.39 5.70 2.63
C GLY A 84 -0.90 6.52 1.46
N PHE A 85 -0.61 6.09 0.23
CA PHE A 85 -1.23 6.62 -0.99
C PHE A 85 -2.57 5.92 -1.23
N LEU A 86 -3.61 6.31 -0.47
CA LEU A 86 -4.87 5.57 -0.33
C LEU A 86 -5.87 5.76 -1.47
N ASN A 87 -5.52 6.54 -2.50
CA ASN A 87 -6.35 6.75 -3.71
C ASN A 87 -5.50 6.77 -4.98
N PRO A 88 -4.84 5.65 -5.34
CA PRO A 88 -3.97 5.58 -6.51
C PRO A 88 -4.71 5.80 -7.83
N SER A 89 -6.01 5.54 -7.90
CA SER A 89 -6.82 5.74 -9.10
C SER A 89 -6.96 7.21 -9.52
N ASP A 90 -6.95 8.14 -8.56
CA ASP A 90 -6.94 9.57 -8.84
C ASP A 90 -5.53 10.11 -9.14
N MET A 91 -4.51 9.30 -8.92
CA MET A 91 -3.10 9.68 -9.01
C MET A 91 -2.31 8.85 -10.02
N LYS A 92 -2.96 8.28 -11.04
CA LYS A 92 -2.31 7.35 -12.00
C LYS A 92 -1.05 7.91 -12.64
N GLY A 93 -1.07 9.18 -13.03
CA GLY A 93 0.10 9.85 -13.59
C GLY A 93 1.28 9.94 -12.60
N GLN A 94 0.99 10.31 -11.35
CA GLN A 94 2.00 10.39 -10.28
C GLN A 94 2.54 9.00 -9.92
N VAL A 95 1.66 7.99 -9.86
CA VAL A 95 2.06 6.59 -9.66
C VAL A 95 3.01 6.16 -10.77
N GLY A 96 2.64 6.40 -12.04
CA GLY A 96 3.47 6.05 -13.19
C GLY A 96 4.83 6.76 -13.18
N MET A 97 4.87 8.06 -12.87
CA MET A 97 6.12 8.82 -12.74
C MET A 97 7.00 8.27 -11.61
N ALA A 98 6.44 8.08 -10.42
CA ALA A 98 7.19 7.57 -9.29
C ALA A 98 7.78 6.17 -9.53
N MET A 99 7.03 5.29 -10.20
CA MET A 99 7.51 3.95 -10.59
C MET A 99 8.63 4.02 -11.64
N GLY A 100 8.49 4.92 -12.63
CA GLY A 100 9.50 5.17 -13.65
C GLY A 100 10.80 5.70 -13.04
N ASP A 101 10.71 6.71 -12.20
CA ASP A 101 11.86 7.34 -11.53
C ASP A 101 12.56 6.38 -10.57
N ALA A 102 11.80 5.62 -9.79
CA ALA A 102 12.34 4.68 -8.83
C ALA A 102 13.14 3.53 -9.47
N GLY A 103 12.71 3.02 -10.62
CA GLY A 103 13.37 1.85 -11.20
C GLY A 103 13.05 1.58 -12.67
N GLY A 104 12.43 2.52 -13.38
CA GLY A 104 12.04 2.34 -14.79
C GLY A 104 10.82 1.45 -14.98
N PHE A 105 10.04 1.21 -13.92
CA PHE A 105 8.86 0.36 -13.97
C PHE A 105 7.65 1.08 -14.61
N SER A 106 6.74 0.31 -15.20
CA SER A 106 5.53 0.78 -15.85
C SER A 106 4.26 0.40 -15.08
N ALA A 107 3.43 1.40 -14.77
CA ALA A 107 2.13 1.16 -14.16
C ALA A 107 1.18 0.36 -15.11
N GLN A 108 1.38 0.46 -16.43
CA GLN A 108 0.62 -0.35 -17.39
C GLN A 108 1.00 -1.84 -17.37
N ASP A 109 2.28 -2.15 -17.11
CA ASP A 109 2.70 -3.54 -16.90
C ASP A 109 2.12 -4.09 -15.61
N MET A 110 1.88 -3.23 -14.61
CA MET A 110 1.30 -3.57 -13.32
C MET A 110 -0.21 -3.87 -13.42
N TRP A 111 -1.00 -2.87 -13.79
CA TRP A 111 -2.47 -2.91 -13.72
C TRP A 111 -3.18 -2.58 -15.03
N GLY A 112 -2.47 -2.61 -16.16
CA GLY A 112 -3.05 -2.28 -17.46
C GLY A 112 -3.23 -0.78 -17.69
N PRO A 113 -3.95 -0.41 -18.76
CA PRO A 113 -4.23 0.99 -19.08
C PRO A 113 -5.11 1.65 -18.01
N ASP A 114 -5.18 2.98 -18.02
CA ASP A 114 -5.89 3.78 -17.03
C ASP A 114 -7.38 3.42 -16.86
N SER A 115 -7.98 2.82 -17.87
CA SER A 115 -9.36 2.34 -17.84
C SER A 115 -9.52 0.92 -17.29
N ASP A 116 -8.43 0.23 -16.97
CA ASP A 116 -8.49 -1.15 -16.48
C ASP A 116 -9.10 -1.21 -15.07
N PRO A 117 -9.99 -2.19 -14.81
CA PRO A 117 -10.62 -2.35 -13.51
C PRO A 117 -9.64 -2.70 -12.36
N ALA A 118 -8.41 -3.10 -12.67
CA ALA A 118 -7.39 -3.34 -11.65
C ALA A 118 -7.03 -2.07 -10.86
N TRP A 119 -7.15 -0.89 -11.46
CA TRP A 119 -6.98 0.37 -10.76
C TRP A 119 -8.03 0.53 -9.66
N VAL A 120 -9.30 0.26 -9.97
CA VAL A 120 -10.40 0.31 -8.99
C VAL A 120 -10.24 -0.78 -7.93
N ARG A 121 -9.89 -2.00 -8.35
CA ARG A 121 -9.68 -3.11 -7.41
C ARG A 121 -8.61 -2.79 -6.37
N ASN A 122 -7.51 -2.19 -6.77
CA ASN A 122 -6.36 -1.93 -5.91
C ASN A 122 -6.36 -0.54 -5.27
N ASP A 123 -7.50 0.13 -5.28
CA ASP A 123 -7.67 1.44 -4.67
C ASP A 123 -8.40 1.34 -3.32
N PRO A 124 -7.73 1.61 -2.20
CA PRO A 124 -8.38 1.60 -0.87
C PRO A 124 -9.58 2.53 -0.77
N PHE A 125 -9.51 3.74 -1.36
CA PHE A 125 -10.56 4.74 -1.27
C PHE A 125 -11.84 4.28 -1.98
N LEU A 126 -11.72 3.67 -3.15
CA LEU A 126 -12.84 3.15 -3.92
C LEU A 126 -13.43 1.86 -3.35
N ASN A 127 -12.76 1.25 -2.36
CA ASN A 127 -13.18 0.01 -1.69
C ASN A 127 -13.48 0.19 -0.19
N ILE A 128 -13.78 1.42 0.25
CA ILE A 128 -14.11 1.73 1.65
C ILE A 128 -15.27 0.87 2.17
N ASP A 129 -16.33 0.71 1.38
CA ASP A 129 -17.48 -0.12 1.76
C ASP A 129 -17.07 -1.55 2.08
N LYS A 130 -16.10 -2.09 1.34
CA LYS A 130 -15.54 -3.42 1.60
C LYS A 130 -14.77 -3.47 2.92
N THR A 131 -13.96 -2.44 3.20
CA THR A 131 -13.24 -2.31 4.47
C THR A 131 -14.19 -2.29 5.67
N VAL A 132 -15.27 -1.52 5.56
CA VAL A 132 -16.32 -1.42 6.59
C VAL A 132 -17.05 -2.74 6.76
N ALA A 133 -17.50 -3.35 5.65
CA ALA A 133 -18.24 -4.62 5.68
C ALA A 133 -17.42 -5.77 6.28
N ASN A 134 -16.11 -5.79 6.05
CA ASN A 134 -15.19 -6.78 6.61
C ASN A 134 -14.96 -6.60 8.12
N GLY A 135 -15.28 -5.44 8.69
CA GLY A 135 -14.97 -5.10 10.07
C GLY A 135 -13.47 -5.01 10.35
N THR A 136 -12.67 -4.74 9.32
CA THR A 136 -11.21 -4.61 9.44
C THR A 136 -10.88 -3.45 10.37
N ARG A 137 -10.04 -3.70 11.37
CA ARG A 137 -9.53 -2.63 12.25
C ARG A 137 -8.44 -1.86 11.50
N LEU A 138 -8.58 -0.54 11.45
CA LEU A 138 -7.64 0.33 10.77
C LEU A 138 -6.81 1.14 11.75
N TRP A 139 -5.54 1.32 11.45
CA TRP A 139 -4.70 2.35 12.02
C TRP A 139 -4.05 3.13 10.88
N ILE A 140 -4.32 4.43 10.83
CA ILE A 140 -3.80 5.32 9.80
C ILE A 140 -2.98 6.41 10.48
N TYR A 141 -1.75 6.55 10.06
CA TYR A 141 -0.84 7.60 10.49
C TYR A 141 -0.24 8.29 9.27
N CYS A 142 -0.11 9.61 9.33
CA CYS A 142 0.57 10.39 8.32
C CYS A 142 1.27 11.58 8.99
N GLY A 143 2.49 11.85 8.58
CA GLY A 143 3.22 13.05 8.98
C GLY A 143 2.54 14.32 8.44
N SER A 144 2.84 15.48 9.04
CA SER A 144 2.35 16.78 8.57
C SER A 144 3.11 17.27 7.32
N GLY A 145 4.30 16.74 7.08
CA GLY A 145 5.23 17.25 6.09
C GLY A 145 6.15 18.37 6.62
N ASP A 146 5.92 18.84 7.85
CA ASP A 146 6.77 19.82 8.49
C ASP A 146 8.05 19.16 9.02
N ALA A 147 9.19 19.83 8.83
CA ALA A 147 10.44 19.38 9.40
C ALA A 147 10.41 19.47 10.93
N THR A 148 10.97 18.47 11.59
CA THR A 148 11.09 18.39 13.04
C THR A 148 12.55 18.23 13.46
N ASP A 149 12.84 18.27 14.76
CA ASP A 149 14.18 18.01 15.27
C ASP A 149 14.72 16.62 14.88
N LEU A 150 13.84 15.67 14.61
CA LEU A 150 14.21 14.33 14.13
C LEU A 150 14.76 14.34 12.70
N ASP A 151 14.47 15.37 11.92
CA ASP A 151 14.93 15.54 10.53
C ASP A 151 16.25 16.31 10.44
N ALA A 152 16.83 16.74 11.55
CA ALA A 152 18.05 17.56 11.61
C ALA A 152 19.29 16.88 10.97
N THR A 153 19.29 15.56 10.84
CA THR A 153 20.38 14.79 10.23
C THR A 153 20.23 14.58 8.73
N ARG A 154 19.08 14.94 8.14
CA ARG A 154 18.81 14.82 6.71
C ARG A 154 19.31 16.03 5.95
N ASN A 155 19.71 15.82 4.69
CA ASN A 155 20.04 16.94 3.82
C ASN A 155 18.77 17.70 3.36
N GLY A 156 18.93 18.95 2.91
CA GLY A 156 17.81 19.80 2.53
C GLY A 156 16.96 19.25 1.37
N PHE A 157 17.54 18.47 0.47
CA PHE A 157 16.81 17.83 -0.64
C PHE A 157 15.94 16.67 -0.14
N GLU A 158 16.46 15.85 0.77
CA GLU A 158 15.69 14.77 1.40
C GLU A 158 14.53 15.30 2.23
N ASN A 159 14.75 16.38 2.98
CA ASN A 159 13.71 17.05 3.76
C ASN A 159 12.63 17.64 2.85
N PHE A 160 13.03 18.31 1.76
CA PHE A 160 12.09 18.86 0.79
C PHE A 160 11.24 17.76 0.12
N THR A 161 11.89 16.70 -0.36
CA THR A 161 11.20 15.59 -1.04
C THR A 161 10.27 14.84 -0.08
N GLY A 162 10.76 14.56 1.13
CA GLY A 162 9.96 13.91 2.18
C GLY A 162 8.76 14.75 2.58
N GLY A 163 8.95 16.04 2.85
CA GLY A 163 7.88 16.97 3.21
C GLY A 163 6.83 17.13 2.11
N PHE A 164 7.24 17.17 0.85
CA PHE A 164 6.32 17.24 -0.29
C PHE A 164 5.45 15.97 -0.40
N LEU A 165 6.06 14.78 -0.27
CA LEU A 165 5.33 13.50 -0.31
C LEU A 165 4.37 13.36 0.86
N GLU A 166 4.80 13.72 2.08
CA GLU A 166 3.94 13.72 3.26
C GLU A 166 2.79 14.73 3.12
N GLY A 167 3.07 15.93 2.61
CA GLY A 167 2.05 16.95 2.34
C GLY A 167 0.97 16.49 1.36
N MET A 168 1.32 15.70 0.35
CA MET A 168 0.34 15.04 -0.52
C MET A 168 -0.41 13.92 0.22
N ALA A 169 0.32 13.08 0.93
CA ALA A 169 -0.25 11.92 1.62
C ALA A 169 -1.26 12.34 2.69
N ILE A 170 -0.99 13.40 3.48
CA ILE A 170 -1.90 13.82 4.56
C ILE A 170 -3.27 14.22 4.05
N GLY A 171 -3.35 14.90 2.91
CA GLY A 171 -4.63 15.27 2.29
C GLY A 171 -5.44 14.04 1.87
N ILE A 172 -4.78 13.04 1.29
CA ILE A 172 -5.40 11.77 0.87
C ILE A 172 -5.86 10.99 2.10
N ASN A 173 -5.02 10.88 3.12
CA ASN A 173 -5.33 10.14 4.34
C ASN A 173 -6.52 10.77 5.09
N LYS A 174 -6.59 12.11 5.21
CA LYS A 174 -7.75 12.79 5.79
C LYS A 174 -9.04 12.49 5.03
N LYS A 175 -9.03 12.62 3.69
CA LYS A 175 -10.20 12.29 2.85
C LYS A 175 -10.64 10.84 3.04
N TYR A 176 -9.67 9.92 3.13
CA TYR A 176 -9.96 8.50 3.37
C TYR A 176 -10.65 8.29 4.71
N VAL A 177 -10.12 8.87 5.80
CA VAL A 177 -10.69 8.75 7.15
C VAL A 177 -12.11 9.34 7.21
N ASP A 178 -12.33 10.50 6.60
CA ASP A 178 -13.65 11.16 6.54
C ASP A 178 -14.66 10.25 5.82
N ALA A 179 -14.29 9.74 4.65
CA ALA A 179 -15.15 8.84 3.87
C ALA A 179 -15.40 7.50 4.57
N TYR A 180 -14.36 6.92 5.19
CA TYR A 180 -14.48 5.69 5.97
C TYR A 180 -15.44 5.86 7.15
N THR A 181 -15.34 6.98 7.87
CA THR A 181 -16.21 7.29 8.99
C THR A 181 -17.65 7.53 8.53
N ALA A 182 -17.84 8.25 7.43
CA ALA A 182 -19.14 8.49 6.82
C ALA A 182 -19.83 7.18 6.35
N ALA A 183 -19.05 6.19 5.92
CA ALA A 183 -19.52 4.85 5.56
C ALA A 183 -19.81 3.95 6.78
N GLY A 184 -19.66 4.46 8.01
CA GLY A 184 -19.90 3.71 9.24
C GLY A 184 -18.70 2.95 9.79
N GLY A 185 -17.51 3.23 9.26
CA GLY A 185 -16.26 2.71 9.80
C GLY A 185 -15.96 3.29 11.20
N LYS A 186 -15.36 2.48 12.05
CA LYS A 186 -15.00 2.89 13.41
C LYS A 186 -13.53 3.28 13.46
N THR A 187 -13.25 4.52 13.77
CA THR A 187 -11.91 4.99 14.17
C THR A 187 -11.69 4.70 15.64
N ALA A 188 -10.47 4.26 15.99
CA ALA A 188 -10.08 4.04 17.39
C ALA A 188 -9.90 5.38 18.14
#